data_bfd21bd3608be86a3ef8dd4b13684425
#
_entry.id   bfd21bd3608be86a3ef8dd4b13684425
#
_cell.length_a   1.000
_cell.length_b   1.000
_cell.length_c   1.000
_cell.angle_alpha   90.00
_cell.angle_beta   90.00
_cell.angle_gamma   90.00
#
_symmetry.space_group_name_H-M   'P 1'
#
loop_
_entity.id
_entity.type
_entity.pdbx_description
1 polymer ?
#
loop_
_entity_poly.entity_id
_entity_poly.type
_entity_poly.pdbx_seq_one_letter_code
_entity_poly.pdbx_strand_id
1 'polypeptide(L)'
;MKNIMIGTWAWGTGINGSSMIFGKKQNPGILKEAFEEAVKLGFLHWDTAAVYGMGTCESFLGTMINEHEDIFISTKFAPTKKYRKGALTKSFYESMERLGRESADLFWIHMPNNLELNLEEAIPLIKSGSIKNIGISNVSLAHIQSAERILQKDGLKLAAVQNHFSLLRNDQQPIIDYCNSNGIQYYAYMVLEQGALSGKYSVKNHFPFFSSRNFAFPKSKFKKIEKLLAIMKNIADKYEIDSSQIPILWAISKGTIPIVGITKPSHATKLAEAMEVSLTQEELDLIEKEATATGIRQQGTWEPQ
;
A
#
# COMPACT_ATOMS: atom_id res chain seq x y z
N MET A 1 3.57 1.27 18.34
CA MET A 1 3.31 1.88 17.04
C MET A 1 2.40 0.93 16.27
N LYS A 2 1.31 1.41 15.66
CA LYS A 2 0.37 0.51 14.96
C LYS A 2 1.01 -0.02 13.67
N ASN A 3 0.98 -1.33 13.46
CA ASN A 3 1.62 -2.02 12.33
C ASN A 3 0.81 -1.86 11.02
N ILE A 4 0.47 -0.61 10.68
CA ILE A 4 -0.31 -0.23 9.49
C ILE A 4 0.22 1.07 8.93
N MET A 5 0.23 1.18 7.60
CA MET A 5 0.53 2.40 6.87
C MET A 5 -0.72 2.89 6.13
N ILE A 6 -1.01 4.17 6.23
CA ILE A 6 -2.17 4.77 5.57
C ILE A 6 -1.81 5.19 4.14
N GLY A 7 -2.50 4.61 3.16
CA GLY A 7 -2.30 4.91 1.75
C GLY A 7 -3.19 6.03 1.23
N THR A 8 -2.63 6.93 0.42
CA THR A 8 -3.33 8.11 -0.11
C THR A 8 -3.72 8.01 -1.59
N TRP A 9 -3.53 6.87 -2.24
CA TRP A 9 -3.81 6.75 -3.69
C TRP A 9 -5.22 7.20 -4.10
N ALA A 10 -6.21 6.98 -3.25
CA ALA A 10 -7.59 7.40 -3.47
C ALA A 10 -7.84 8.91 -3.23
N TRP A 11 -6.83 9.71 -2.88
CA TRP A 11 -6.98 11.14 -2.54
C TRP A 11 -6.71 12.07 -3.73
N GLY A 12 -5.94 11.59 -4.70
CA GLY A 12 -5.54 12.39 -5.86
C GLY A 12 -6.67 12.72 -6.81
N THR A 13 -6.47 13.77 -7.59
CA THR A 13 -7.36 14.21 -8.66
C THR A 13 -6.66 14.06 -10.02
N GLY A 14 -7.44 14.17 -11.12
CA GLY A 14 -6.87 14.09 -12.48
C GLY A 14 -6.45 12.68 -12.91
N ILE A 15 -5.39 12.61 -13.73
CA ILE A 15 -4.84 11.35 -14.26
C ILE A 15 -4.25 10.53 -13.11
N ASN A 16 -4.52 9.23 -13.07
CA ASN A 16 -4.19 8.33 -11.96
C ASN A 16 -4.78 8.75 -10.60
N GLY A 17 -5.76 9.66 -10.61
CA GLY A 17 -6.47 10.09 -9.41
C GLY A 17 -7.72 9.26 -9.13
N SER A 18 -8.40 9.62 -8.05
CA SER A 18 -9.54 8.88 -7.48
C SER A 18 -10.69 8.61 -8.44
N SER A 19 -11.08 9.60 -9.24
CA SER A 19 -12.18 9.47 -10.18
C SER A 19 -11.90 8.44 -11.28
N MET A 20 -10.68 8.40 -11.79
CA MET A 20 -10.25 7.47 -12.83
C MET A 20 -10.13 6.03 -12.29
N ILE A 21 -9.48 5.86 -11.14
CA ILE A 21 -9.18 4.55 -10.59
C ILE A 21 -10.38 3.97 -9.84
N PHE A 22 -10.99 4.77 -8.96
CA PHE A 22 -12.06 4.31 -8.06
C PHE A 22 -13.47 4.68 -8.53
N GLY A 23 -13.60 5.41 -9.66
CA GLY A 23 -14.89 5.82 -10.21
C GLY A 23 -15.63 6.83 -9.33
N LYS A 24 -14.93 7.53 -8.44
CA LYS A 24 -15.52 8.48 -7.48
C LYS A 24 -14.55 9.63 -7.18
N LYS A 25 -15.04 10.84 -7.31
CA LYS A 25 -14.34 12.04 -6.83
C LYS A 25 -14.48 12.12 -5.30
N GLN A 26 -13.38 12.32 -4.59
CA GLN A 26 -13.39 12.49 -3.14
C GLN A 26 -13.70 13.96 -2.77
N ASN A 27 -14.30 14.16 -1.60
CA ASN A 27 -14.49 15.48 -1.02
C ASN A 27 -13.26 15.84 -0.17
N PRO A 28 -12.54 16.94 -0.46
CA PRO A 28 -11.35 17.33 0.29
C PRO A 28 -11.61 17.54 1.79
N GLY A 29 -12.77 18.10 2.16
CA GLY A 29 -13.15 18.30 3.57
C GLY A 29 -13.26 16.96 4.32
N ILE A 30 -13.94 15.97 3.72
CA ILE A 30 -14.06 14.62 4.32
C ILE A 30 -12.71 13.94 4.40
N LEU A 31 -11.80 14.16 3.43
CA LEU A 31 -10.44 13.60 3.48
C LEU A 31 -9.63 14.24 4.61
N LYS A 32 -9.77 15.56 4.85
CA LYS A 32 -9.14 16.24 5.97
C LYS A 32 -9.65 15.68 7.30
N GLU A 33 -10.96 15.53 7.47
CA GLU A 33 -11.55 14.89 8.66
C GLU A 33 -11.03 13.46 8.86
N ALA A 34 -10.85 12.69 7.76
CA ALA A 34 -10.30 11.35 7.82
C ALA A 34 -8.82 11.33 8.25
N PHE A 35 -8.05 12.33 7.81
CA PHE A 35 -6.66 12.51 8.24
C PHE A 35 -6.59 12.80 9.74
N GLU A 36 -7.33 13.80 10.22
CA GLU A 36 -7.36 14.22 11.63
C GLU A 36 -7.78 13.04 12.55
N GLU A 37 -8.83 12.31 12.16
CA GLU A 37 -9.26 11.13 12.93
C GLU A 37 -8.21 10.04 12.95
N ALA A 38 -7.52 9.79 11.83
CA ALA A 38 -6.45 8.81 11.78
C ALA A 38 -5.27 9.20 12.67
N VAL A 39 -4.83 10.45 12.63
CA VAL A 39 -3.74 10.97 13.47
C VAL A 39 -4.11 10.88 14.95
N LYS A 40 -5.31 11.31 15.32
CA LYS A 40 -5.86 11.20 16.69
C LYS A 40 -5.85 9.77 17.21
N LEU A 41 -6.11 8.79 16.34
CA LEU A 41 -6.09 7.36 16.65
C LEU A 41 -4.67 6.73 16.61
N GLY A 42 -3.64 7.53 16.35
CA GLY A 42 -2.23 7.11 16.35
C GLY A 42 -1.76 6.42 15.05
N PHE A 43 -2.46 6.62 13.94
CA PHE A 43 -2.00 6.23 12.61
C PHE A 43 -1.09 7.31 12.03
N LEU A 44 0.19 7.24 12.36
CA LEU A 44 1.18 8.26 12.01
C LEU A 44 2.02 7.93 10.77
N HIS A 45 1.85 6.75 10.18
CA HIS A 45 2.59 6.32 8.98
C HIS A 45 1.74 6.51 7.73
N TRP A 46 2.23 7.35 6.79
CA TRP A 46 1.51 7.73 5.58
C TRP A 46 2.30 7.42 4.32
N ASP A 47 1.63 6.84 3.33
CA ASP A 47 2.20 6.44 2.06
C ASP A 47 1.53 7.16 0.89
N THR A 48 2.34 7.78 0.05
CA THR A 48 1.93 8.46 -1.18
C THR A 48 2.87 8.10 -2.33
N ALA A 49 2.75 8.77 -3.48
CA ALA A 49 3.67 8.64 -4.60
C ALA A 49 3.55 9.84 -5.56
N ALA A 50 4.65 10.21 -6.22
CA ALA A 50 4.68 11.26 -7.23
C ALA A 50 3.68 11.04 -8.39
N VAL A 51 3.40 9.78 -8.75
CA VAL A 51 2.45 9.44 -9.82
C VAL A 51 0.98 9.44 -9.39
N TYR A 52 0.68 9.51 -8.08
CA TYR A 52 -0.71 9.51 -7.61
C TYR A 52 -1.37 10.87 -7.90
N GLY A 53 -2.31 10.86 -8.86
CA GLY A 53 -2.89 12.10 -9.35
C GLY A 53 -1.88 13.08 -9.93
N MET A 54 -0.73 12.60 -10.44
CA MET A 54 0.37 13.44 -10.95
C MET A 54 0.85 14.47 -9.91
N GLY A 55 1.06 14.01 -8.66
CA GLY A 55 1.53 14.83 -7.54
C GLY A 55 0.42 15.46 -6.70
N THR A 56 -0.84 15.43 -7.13
CA THR A 56 -1.95 16.04 -6.36
C THR A 56 -2.18 15.38 -5.01
N CYS A 57 -1.87 14.06 -4.86
CA CYS A 57 -1.89 13.39 -3.56
C CYS A 57 -0.86 13.96 -2.60
N GLU A 58 0.39 14.13 -3.07
CA GLU A 58 1.47 14.70 -2.25
C GLU A 58 1.14 16.14 -1.85
N SER A 59 0.71 16.99 -2.80
CA SER A 59 0.35 18.38 -2.51
C SER A 59 -0.80 18.46 -1.50
N PHE A 60 -1.82 17.61 -1.64
CA PHE A 60 -2.95 17.62 -0.70
C PHE A 60 -2.53 17.11 0.68
N LEU A 61 -1.76 16.04 0.76
CA LEU A 61 -1.23 15.52 2.01
C LEU A 61 -0.31 16.55 2.68
N GLY A 62 0.54 17.24 1.93
CA GLY A 62 1.43 18.30 2.39
C GLY A 62 0.70 19.44 3.12
N THR A 63 -0.53 19.78 2.71
CA THR A 63 -1.32 20.81 3.41
C THR A 63 -1.73 20.44 4.84
N MET A 64 -1.62 19.17 5.21
CA MET A 64 -2.09 18.67 6.51
C MET A 64 -0.93 18.21 7.42
N ILE A 65 0.12 17.63 6.87
CA ILE A 65 1.20 17.04 7.67
C ILE A 65 2.17 18.04 8.26
N ASN A 66 2.17 19.30 7.80
CA ASN A 66 3.13 20.32 8.27
C ASN A 66 2.93 20.73 9.73
N GLU A 67 1.74 20.50 10.29
CA GLU A 67 1.43 20.74 11.71
C GLU A 67 1.77 19.52 12.61
N HIS A 68 2.29 18.41 12.03
CA HIS A 68 2.54 17.15 12.70
C HIS A 68 3.97 16.68 12.43
N GLU A 69 4.89 16.96 13.35
CA GLU A 69 6.31 16.57 13.21
C GLU A 69 6.55 15.06 13.36
N ASP A 70 5.65 14.36 14.04
CA ASP A 70 5.72 12.93 14.35
C ASP A 70 5.19 12.03 13.22
N ILE A 71 4.68 12.63 12.14
CA ILE A 71 4.22 11.87 10.98
C ILE A 71 5.42 11.34 10.17
N PHE A 72 5.47 10.01 10.08
CA PHE A 72 6.35 9.27 9.18
C PHE A 72 5.77 9.33 7.76
N ILE A 73 6.55 9.88 6.83
CA ILE A 73 6.12 10.06 5.44
C ILE A 73 6.91 9.15 4.49
N SER A 74 6.19 8.43 3.63
CA SER A 74 6.80 7.74 2.51
C SER A 74 6.22 8.22 1.18
N THR A 75 7.11 8.37 0.18
CA THR A 75 6.71 8.67 -1.20
C THR A 75 7.57 7.88 -2.19
N LYS A 76 7.22 7.91 -3.50
CA LYS A 76 7.75 6.99 -4.48
C LYS A 76 8.14 7.70 -5.78
N PHE A 77 9.31 7.35 -6.29
CA PHE A 77 9.72 7.61 -7.66
C PHE A 77 9.29 6.46 -8.56
N ALA A 78 8.62 6.75 -9.67
CA ALA A 78 8.24 5.76 -10.68
C ALA A 78 9.18 5.79 -11.88
N PRO A 79 10.20 4.90 -11.94
CA PRO A 79 11.16 4.87 -13.03
C PRO A 79 10.50 4.43 -14.35
N THR A 80 10.87 5.08 -15.44
CA THR A 80 10.49 4.67 -16.79
C THR A 80 11.34 3.49 -17.28
N LYS A 81 10.89 2.79 -18.33
CA LYS A 81 11.67 1.69 -18.95
C LYS A 81 13.07 2.15 -19.41
N LYS A 82 13.19 3.39 -19.92
CA LYS A 82 14.46 3.99 -20.28
C LYS A 82 15.01 4.76 -19.08
N TYR A 83 16.21 4.39 -18.63
CA TYR A 83 16.89 5.12 -17.57
C TYR A 83 17.20 6.56 -18.00
N ARG A 84 17.02 7.50 -17.08
CA ARG A 84 17.35 8.91 -17.25
C ARG A 84 18.10 9.38 -16.01
N LYS A 85 19.38 9.59 -16.13
CA LYS A 85 20.24 10.12 -15.05
C LYS A 85 19.66 11.43 -14.50
N GLY A 86 19.60 11.54 -13.19
CA GLY A 86 19.05 12.70 -12.48
C GLY A 86 17.51 12.69 -12.32
N ALA A 87 16.80 11.71 -12.92
CA ALA A 87 15.36 11.68 -12.86
C ALA A 87 14.82 11.33 -11.45
N LEU A 88 15.48 10.41 -10.75
CA LEU A 88 15.13 10.08 -9.37
C LEU A 88 15.37 11.28 -8.45
N THR A 89 16.55 11.89 -8.55
CA THR A 89 16.93 13.07 -7.74
C THR A 89 15.96 14.24 -7.96
N LYS A 90 15.63 14.54 -9.23
CA LYS A 90 14.64 15.56 -9.56
C LYS A 90 13.27 15.25 -8.96
N SER A 91 12.77 14.00 -9.15
CA SER A 91 11.49 13.56 -8.62
C SER A 91 11.46 13.63 -7.10
N PHE A 92 12.56 13.30 -6.43
CA PHE A 92 12.68 13.41 -4.97
C PHE A 92 12.44 14.84 -4.49
N TYR A 93 13.16 15.81 -5.03
CA TYR A 93 13.02 17.21 -4.62
C TYR A 93 11.65 17.78 -4.96
N GLU A 94 11.10 17.46 -6.13
CA GLU A 94 9.72 17.83 -6.48
C GLU A 94 8.67 17.23 -5.50
N SER A 95 8.91 16.01 -5.01
CA SER A 95 8.04 15.40 -4.01
C SER A 95 8.17 16.09 -2.65
N MET A 96 9.39 16.42 -2.22
CA MET A 96 9.62 17.16 -0.97
C MET A 96 8.99 18.55 -1.01
N GLU A 97 9.09 19.26 -2.12
CA GLU A 97 8.42 20.54 -2.33
C GLU A 97 6.89 20.42 -2.17
N ARG A 98 6.27 19.43 -2.84
CA ARG A 98 4.80 19.20 -2.73
C ARG A 98 4.36 18.78 -1.33
N LEU A 99 5.18 18.04 -0.61
CA LEU A 99 4.90 17.59 0.76
C LEU A 99 5.24 18.65 1.81
N GLY A 100 5.99 19.71 1.45
CA GLY A 100 6.47 20.72 2.42
C GLY A 100 7.48 20.13 3.41
N ARG A 101 8.29 19.15 3.01
CA ARG A 101 9.28 18.45 3.85
C ARG A 101 10.68 18.59 3.26
N GLU A 102 11.70 18.54 4.09
CA GLU A 102 13.11 18.53 3.66
C GLU A 102 13.64 17.11 3.40
N SER A 103 13.05 16.11 4.04
CA SER A 103 13.46 14.70 3.95
C SER A 103 12.26 13.76 3.90
N ALA A 104 12.46 12.59 3.28
CA ALA A 104 11.52 11.48 3.34
C ALA A 104 11.97 10.46 4.39
N ASP A 105 11.05 10.00 5.24
CA ASP A 105 11.35 8.94 6.20
C ASP A 105 11.57 7.60 5.49
N LEU A 106 10.83 7.38 4.37
CA LEU A 106 11.03 6.23 3.50
C LEU A 106 10.77 6.65 2.05
N PHE A 107 11.74 6.41 1.17
CA PHE A 107 11.62 6.70 -0.24
C PHE A 107 11.64 5.42 -1.06
N TRP A 108 10.67 5.27 -1.96
CA TRP A 108 10.51 4.06 -2.74
C TRP A 108 10.96 4.21 -4.18
N ILE A 109 11.70 3.22 -4.69
CA ILE A 109 11.75 2.96 -6.13
C ILE A 109 10.52 2.12 -6.47
N HIS A 110 9.52 2.74 -7.13
CA HIS A 110 8.17 2.22 -7.29
C HIS A 110 8.07 0.98 -8.19
N MET A 111 8.99 0.84 -9.14
CA MET A 111 9.05 -0.24 -10.12
C MET A 111 10.49 -0.70 -10.31
N PRO A 112 10.77 -1.98 -10.64
CA PRO A 112 12.13 -2.49 -10.77
C PRO A 112 12.86 -2.06 -12.06
N ASN A 113 12.28 -1.14 -12.85
CA ASN A 113 12.91 -0.64 -14.06
C ASN A 113 14.25 0.04 -13.75
N ASN A 114 15.36 -0.47 -14.32
CA ASN A 114 16.70 0.06 -14.08
C ASN A 114 17.03 0.19 -12.57
N LEU A 115 16.63 -0.79 -11.78
CA LEU A 115 16.69 -0.74 -10.32
C LEU A 115 18.08 -0.39 -9.80
N GLU A 116 19.12 -1.04 -10.34
CA GLU A 116 20.51 -0.83 -9.91
C GLU A 116 20.95 0.62 -10.11
N LEU A 117 20.74 1.19 -11.32
CA LEU A 117 21.10 2.58 -11.63
C LEU A 117 20.32 3.59 -10.76
N ASN A 118 19.05 3.31 -10.47
CA ASN A 118 18.25 4.17 -9.61
C ASN A 118 18.69 4.07 -8.14
N LEU A 119 19.12 2.90 -7.65
CA LEU A 119 19.71 2.76 -6.33
C LEU A 119 21.03 3.52 -6.22
N GLU A 120 21.92 3.39 -7.21
CA GLU A 120 23.17 4.15 -7.25
C GLU A 120 22.91 5.67 -7.23
N GLU A 121 21.88 6.14 -7.94
CA GLU A 121 21.47 7.57 -7.93
C GLU A 121 20.89 8.00 -6.57
N ALA A 122 20.25 7.10 -5.81
CA ALA A 122 19.70 7.38 -4.49
C ALA A 122 20.78 7.46 -3.38
N ILE A 123 21.93 6.78 -3.52
CA ILE A 123 22.99 6.71 -2.49
C ILE A 123 23.41 8.09 -1.96
N PRO A 124 23.71 9.11 -2.79
CA PRO A 124 24.03 10.44 -2.28
C PRO A 124 22.92 11.07 -1.43
N LEU A 125 21.65 10.87 -1.79
CA LEU A 125 20.51 11.38 -1.03
C LEU A 125 20.33 10.66 0.32
N ILE A 126 20.69 9.37 0.38
CA ILE A 126 20.68 8.60 1.63
C ILE A 126 21.82 9.08 2.53
N LYS A 127 23.03 9.24 1.98
CA LYS A 127 24.20 9.69 2.74
C LYS A 127 24.06 11.12 3.28
N SER A 128 23.33 11.98 2.59
CA SER A 128 23.02 13.34 3.07
C SER A 128 21.91 13.37 4.13
N GLY A 129 21.19 12.27 4.36
CA GLY A 129 20.02 12.22 5.25
C GLY A 129 18.72 12.75 4.61
N SER A 130 18.75 13.17 3.35
CA SER A 130 17.52 13.58 2.63
C SER A 130 16.56 12.41 2.47
N ILE A 131 17.07 11.19 2.22
CA ILE A 131 16.32 9.94 2.30
C ILE A 131 16.80 9.22 3.56
N LYS A 132 15.94 9.08 4.57
CA LYS A 132 16.29 8.38 5.82
C LYS A 132 16.33 6.86 5.63
N ASN A 133 15.39 6.33 4.86
CA ASN A 133 15.29 4.91 4.53
C ASN A 133 14.94 4.72 3.05
N ILE A 134 15.57 3.74 2.40
CA ILE A 134 15.27 3.37 1.01
C ILE A 134 14.49 2.07 0.95
N GLY A 135 13.46 2.02 0.12
CA GLY A 135 12.66 0.85 -0.18
C GLY A 135 12.50 0.61 -1.68
N ILE A 136 12.14 -0.61 -2.04
CA ILE A 136 11.89 -1.02 -3.42
C ILE A 136 10.53 -1.69 -3.53
N SER A 137 9.85 -1.51 -4.67
CA SER A 137 8.48 -1.99 -4.85
C SER A 137 8.32 -2.79 -6.14
N ASN A 138 7.37 -3.73 -6.15
CA ASN A 138 7.08 -4.61 -7.28
C ASN A 138 8.26 -5.49 -7.69
N VAL A 139 8.92 -6.09 -6.72
CA VAL A 139 10.22 -6.76 -6.86
C VAL A 139 10.14 -8.26 -6.58
N SER A 140 11.00 -9.02 -7.26
CA SER A 140 11.28 -10.42 -6.95
C SER A 140 12.39 -10.55 -5.89
N LEU A 141 12.58 -11.75 -5.36
CA LEU A 141 13.69 -12.04 -4.44
C LEU A 141 15.06 -11.70 -5.05
N ALA A 142 15.26 -11.97 -6.35
CA ALA A 142 16.51 -11.62 -7.04
C ALA A 142 16.76 -10.10 -7.06
N HIS A 143 15.72 -9.28 -7.24
CA HIS A 143 15.83 -7.83 -7.16
C HIS A 143 16.21 -7.36 -5.76
N ILE A 144 15.63 -7.97 -4.70
CA ILE A 144 15.94 -7.66 -3.30
C ILE A 144 17.41 -7.93 -3.01
N GLN A 145 17.90 -9.13 -3.35
CA GLN A 145 19.29 -9.52 -3.16
C GLN A 145 20.26 -8.65 -3.96
N SER A 146 19.88 -8.21 -5.17
CA SER A 146 20.69 -7.26 -5.95
C SER A 146 20.76 -5.90 -5.24
N ALA A 147 19.62 -5.39 -4.76
CA ALA A 147 19.56 -4.12 -4.03
C ALA A 147 20.42 -4.13 -2.75
N GLU A 148 20.36 -5.22 -1.99
CA GLU A 148 21.20 -5.38 -0.79
C GLU A 148 22.69 -5.32 -1.14
N ARG A 149 23.14 -6.06 -2.18
CA ARG A 149 24.55 -6.03 -2.63
C ARG A 149 25.01 -4.65 -3.05
N ILE A 150 24.13 -3.89 -3.73
CA ILE A 150 24.48 -2.53 -4.19
C ILE A 150 24.63 -1.60 -2.98
N LEU A 151 23.64 -1.57 -2.09
CA LEU A 151 23.65 -0.70 -0.93
C LEU A 151 24.77 -1.05 0.06
N GLN A 152 25.07 -2.33 0.23
CA GLN A 152 26.14 -2.81 1.11
C GLN A 152 27.53 -2.29 0.74
N LYS A 153 27.82 -2.03 -0.55
CA LYS A 153 29.10 -1.46 -1.01
C LYS A 153 29.37 -0.09 -0.38
N ASP A 154 28.32 0.63 -0.04
CA ASP A 154 28.36 1.95 0.57
C ASP A 154 28.04 1.93 2.09
N GLY A 155 27.98 0.74 2.71
CA GLY A 155 27.63 0.56 4.12
C GLY A 155 26.15 0.84 4.45
N LEU A 156 25.29 0.88 3.42
CA LEU A 156 23.86 1.13 3.53
C LEU A 156 23.06 -0.18 3.52
N LYS A 157 21.80 -0.11 3.97
CA LYS A 157 20.89 -1.25 4.02
C LYS A 157 19.60 -0.96 3.26
N LEU A 158 19.01 -2.00 2.66
CA LEU A 158 17.65 -1.96 2.19
C LEU A 158 16.70 -2.00 3.40
N ALA A 159 15.90 -0.97 3.57
CA ALA A 159 15.01 -0.87 4.73
C ALA A 159 13.67 -1.58 4.52
N ALA A 160 13.15 -1.58 3.28
CA ALA A 160 11.80 -2.04 3.05
C ALA A 160 11.54 -2.57 1.63
N VAL A 161 10.57 -3.47 1.53
CA VAL A 161 9.99 -3.99 0.29
C VAL A 161 8.49 -3.73 0.29
N GLN A 162 7.92 -3.31 -0.85
CA GLN A 162 6.49 -3.08 -1.00
C GLN A 162 5.96 -3.86 -2.21
N ASN A 163 5.22 -4.96 -1.98
CA ASN A 163 4.66 -5.77 -3.05
C ASN A 163 3.14 -5.97 -2.87
N HIS A 164 2.47 -6.36 -3.97
CA HIS A 164 1.08 -6.79 -3.94
C HIS A 164 0.94 -8.05 -3.09
N PHE A 165 0.14 -7.98 -2.03
CA PHE A 165 -0.16 -9.12 -1.19
C PHE A 165 -1.59 -9.04 -0.65
N SER A 166 -2.38 -10.06 -0.93
CA SER A 166 -3.77 -10.18 -0.53
C SER A 166 -4.19 -11.64 -0.47
N LEU A 167 -5.39 -11.92 0.02
CA LEU A 167 -5.98 -13.26 -0.02
C LEU A 167 -6.09 -13.84 -1.44
N LEU A 168 -6.15 -12.98 -2.47
CA LEU A 168 -6.19 -13.38 -3.89
C LEU A 168 -4.83 -13.30 -4.59
N ARG A 169 -3.78 -12.94 -3.84
CA ARG A 169 -2.38 -12.86 -4.25
C ARG A 169 -1.48 -13.23 -3.07
N ASN A 170 -1.51 -14.49 -2.66
CA ASN A 170 -0.85 -14.98 -1.44
C ASN A 170 0.46 -15.75 -1.68
N ASP A 171 1.01 -15.66 -2.88
CA ASP A 171 2.25 -16.34 -3.29
C ASP A 171 3.54 -15.60 -2.88
N GLN A 172 3.44 -14.57 -2.06
CA GLN A 172 4.58 -13.75 -1.63
C GLN A 172 5.22 -14.23 -0.32
N GLN A 173 4.68 -15.25 0.35
CA GLN A 173 5.17 -15.69 1.66
C GLN A 173 6.68 -15.96 1.69
N PRO A 174 7.30 -16.62 0.68
CA PRO A 174 8.77 -16.80 0.70
C PRO A 174 9.57 -15.51 0.67
N ILE A 175 9.04 -14.45 0.03
CA ILE A 175 9.67 -13.12 0.01
C ILE A 175 9.47 -12.43 1.36
N ILE A 176 8.29 -12.55 1.96
CA ILE A 176 7.98 -12.02 3.30
C ILE A 176 8.92 -12.64 4.34
N ASP A 177 9.07 -13.95 4.32
CA ASP A 177 9.94 -14.68 5.24
C ASP A 177 11.41 -14.28 5.09
N TYR A 178 11.87 -14.11 3.84
CA TYR A 178 13.21 -13.60 3.55
C TYR A 178 13.39 -12.19 4.13
N CYS A 179 12.46 -11.29 3.87
CA CYS A 179 12.52 -9.91 4.38
C CYS A 179 12.58 -9.89 5.91
N ASN A 180 11.68 -10.60 6.58
CA ASN A 180 11.62 -10.67 8.04
C ASN A 180 12.91 -11.25 8.65
N SER A 181 13.49 -12.27 8.02
CA SER A 181 14.75 -12.90 8.47
C SER A 181 15.98 -12.00 8.29
N ASN A 182 15.91 -11.01 7.39
CA ASN A 182 17.00 -10.08 7.10
C ASN A 182 16.76 -8.67 7.64
N GLY A 183 15.71 -8.48 8.47
CA GLY A 183 15.38 -7.17 9.07
C GLY A 183 14.87 -6.14 8.05
N ILE A 184 14.34 -6.59 6.91
CA ILE A 184 13.71 -5.75 5.89
C ILE A 184 12.21 -5.73 6.15
N GLN A 185 11.61 -4.54 6.29
CA GLN A 185 10.17 -4.43 6.49
C GLN A 185 9.41 -4.77 5.20
N TYR A 186 8.39 -5.63 5.30
CA TYR A 186 7.55 -5.95 4.15
C TYR A 186 6.20 -5.23 4.22
N TYR A 187 5.97 -4.34 3.26
CA TYR A 187 4.71 -3.60 3.13
C TYR A 187 3.82 -4.27 2.08
N ALA A 188 2.59 -4.60 2.51
CA ALA A 188 1.58 -5.23 1.67
C ALA A 188 0.61 -4.20 1.10
N TYR A 189 0.64 -3.93 -0.19
CA TYR A 189 -0.38 -3.12 -0.82
C TYR A 189 -1.49 -3.99 -1.44
N MET A 190 -2.63 -3.40 -1.77
CA MET A 190 -3.81 -4.06 -2.36
C MET A 190 -4.47 -5.13 -1.46
N VAL A 191 -4.26 -5.08 -0.15
CA VAL A 191 -4.82 -6.05 0.82
C VAL A 191 -6.34 -6.21 0.67
N LEU A 192 -7.05 -5.13 0.33
CA LEU A 192 -8.50 -5.13 0.08
C LEU A 192 -8.89 -5.31 -1.40
N GLU A 193 -7.93 -5.54 -2.30
CA GLU A 193 -8.17 -5.63 -3.75
C GLU A 193 -9.06 -4.49 -4.27
N GLN A 194 -8.62 -3.24 -3.97
CA GLN A 194 -9.37 -2.01 -4.30
C GLN A 194 -10.81 -2.01 -3.75
N GLY A 195 -11.08 -2.78 -2.71
CA GLY A 195 -12.36 -2.91 -2.06
C GLY A 195 -13.17 -4.15 -2.46
N ALA A 196 -12.70 -5.01 -3.36
CA ALA A 196 -13.39 -6.26 -3.71
C ALA A 196 -13.53 -7.20 -2.50
N LEU A 197 -12.53 -7.22 -1.60
CA LEU A 197 -12.54 -8.00 -0.37
C LEU A 197 -13.17 -7.27 0.83
N SER A 198 -13.79 -6.11 0.63
CA SER A 198 -14.39 -5.34 1.73
C SER A 198 -15.76 -5.84 2.21
N GLY A 199 -16.36 -6.80 1.53
CA GLY A 199 -17.74 -7.21 1.79
C GLY A 199 -18.82 -6.22 1.27
N LYS A 200 -18.41 -5.00 0.87
CA LYS A 200 -19.34 -3.98 0.36
C LYS A 200 -19.86 -4.28 -1.05
N TYR A 201 -19.03 -4.90 -1.87
CA TYR A 201 -19.33 -5.18 -3.28
C TYR A 201 -19.61 -6.66 -3.50
N SER A 202 -20.47 -6.94 -4.46
CA SER A 202 -20.94 -8.30 -4.78
C SER A 202 -21.41 -8.36 -6.23
N VAL A 203 -21.91 -9.52 -6.69
CA VAL A 203 -22.56 -9.64 -8.00
C VAL A 203 -23.76 -8.69 -8.13
N LYS A 204 -24.51 -8.46 -7.03
CA LYS A 204 -25.71 -7.58 -7.02
C LYS A 204 -25.36 -6.11 -6.82
N ASN A 205 -24.31 -5.82 -6.03
CA ASN A 205 -23.82 -4.46 -5.76
C ASN A 205 -22.41 -4.30 -6.32
N HIS A 206 -22.29 -4.09 -7.62
CA HIS A 206 -21.04 -4.08 -8.34
C HIS A 206 -20.31 -2.73 -8.25
N PHE A 207 -19.04 -2.71 -8.63
CA PHE A 207 -18.27 -1.46 -8.80
C PHE A 207 -18.93 -0.53 -9.84
N PRO A 208 -18.73 0.80 -9.72
CA PRO A 208 -19.20 1.74 -10.74
C PRO A 208 -18.71 1.35 -12.14
N PHE A 209 -19.59 1.39 -13.12
CA PHE A 209 -19.33 0.85 -14.47
C PHE A 209 -18.07 1.42 -15.12
N PHE A 210 -17.81 2.72 -14.96
CA PHE A 210 -16.64 3.40 -15.54
C PHE A 210 -15.37 3.36 -14.68
N SER A 211 -15.34 2.61 -13.56
CA SER A 211 -14.13 2.49 -12.78
C SER A 211 -13.22 1.37 -13.30
N SER A 212 -11.89 1.57 -13.22
CA SER A 212 -10.92 0.53 -13.57
C SER A 212 -11.10 -0.76 -12.75
N ARG A 213 -11.66 -0.65 -11.54
CA ARG A 213 -12.02 -1.78 -10.68
C ARG A 213 -13.02 -2.74 -11.31
N ASN A 214 -13.93 -2.22 -12.14
CA ASN A 214 -14.92 -3.04 -12.84
C ASN A 214 -14.29 -4.00 -13.84
N PHE A 215 -13.17 -3.61 -14.45
CA PHE A 215 -12.38 -4.48 -15.32
C PHE A 215 -11.55 -5.49 -14.53
N ALA A 216 -10.94 -5.05 -13.42
CA ALA A 216 -10.13 -5.91 -12.55
C ALA A 216 -10.98 -7.01 -11.86
N PHE A 217 -12.21 -6.66 -11.46
CA PHE A 217 -13.16 -7.54 -10.78
C PHE A 217 -14.52 -7.56 -11.48
N PRO A 218 -14.66 -8.27 -12.63
CA PRO A 218 -15.94 -8.48 -13.26
C PRO A 218 -16.87 -9.36 -12.40
N LYS A 219 -18.17 -9.39 -12.70
CA LYS A 219 -19.17 -10.18 -11.96
C LYS A 219 -18.78 -11.66 -11.81
N SER A 220 -18.12 -12.22 -12.81
CA SER A 220 -17.63 -13.61 -12.78
C SER A 220 -16.59 -13.86 -11.67
N LYS A 221 -15.71 -12.89 -11.39
CA LYS A 221 -14.78 -12.97 -10.26
C LYS A 221 -15.52 -12.84 -8.93
N PHE A 222 -16.48 -11.92 -8.81
CA PHE A 222 -17.31 -11.80 -7.60
C PHE A 222 -18.05 -13.11 -7.28
N LYS A 223 -18.60 -13.82 -8.28
CA LYS A 223 -19.18 -15.16 -8.06
C LYS A 223 -18.21 -16.13 -7.42
N LYS A 224 -16.93 -16.11 -7.82
CA LYS A 224 -15.90 -17.01 -7.27
C LYS A 224 -15.53 -16.68 -5.84
N ILE A 225 -15.60 -15.41 -5.43
CA ILE A 225 -15.24 -14.99 -4.07
C ILE A 225 -16.43 -14.89 -3.12
N GLU A 226 -17.67 -15.16 -3.56
CA GLU A 226 -18.87 -15.03 -2.72
C GLU A 226 -18.75 -15.80 -1.41
N LYS A 227 -18.28 -17.05 -1.48
CA LYS A 227 -18.12 -17.90 -0.28
C LYS A 227 -17.04 -17.37 0.65
N LEU A 228 -15.90 -16.89 0.10
CA LEU A 228 -14.86 -16.23 0.87
C LEU A 228 -15.40 -14.98 1.59
N LEU A 229 -16.16 -14.14 0.88
CA LEU A 229 -16.78 -12.95 1.49
C LEU A 229 -17.77 -13.32 2.60
N ALA A 230 -18.54 -14.39 2.44
CA ALA A 230 -19.47 -14.87 3.47
C ALA A 230 -18.72 -15.38 4.73
N ILE A 231 -17.63 -16.13 4.55
CA ILE A 231 -16.78 -16.59 5.66
C ILE A 231 -16.18 -15.40 6.41
N MET A 232 -15.59 -14.44 5.68
CA MET A 232 -15.02 -13.23 6.29
C MET A 232 -16.08 -12.44 7.06
N LYS A 233 -17.31 -12.35 6.52
CA LYS A 233 -18.43 -11.72 7.24
C LYS A 233 -18.76 -12.43 8.53
N ASN A 234 -18.90 -13.76 8.53
CA ASN A 234 -19.21 -14.54 9.73
C ASN A 234 -18.14 -14.37 10.82
N ILE A 235 -16.87 -14.35 10.42
CA ILE A 235 -15.75 -14.09 11.35
C ILE A 235 -15.82 -12.66 11.89
N ALA A 236 -16.05 -11.67 11.02
CA ALA A 236 -16.17 -10.27 11.43
C ALA A 236 -17.34 -10.05 12.42
N ASP A 237 -18.50 -10.70 12.16
CA ASP A 237 -19.67 -10.64 13.04
C ASP A 237 -19.38 -11.22 14.45
N LYS A 238 -18.57 -12.28 14.55
CA LYS A 238 -18.13 -12.87 15.83
C LYS A 238 -17.34 -11.88 16.69
N TYR A 239 -16.53 -11.03 16.04
CA TYR A 239 -15.68 -10.04 16.71
C TYR A 239 -16.29 -8.63 16.74
N GLU A 240 -17.52 -8.46 16.24
CA GLU A 240 -18.23 -7.18 16.14
C GLU A 240 -17.45 -6.11 15.36
N ILE A 241 -16.65 -6.52 14.34
CA ILE A 241 -15.87 -5.64 13.46
C ILE A 241 -16.42 -5.63 12.03
N ASP A 242 -15.92 -4.69 11.22
CA ASP A 242 -16.31 -4.62 9.80
C ASP A 242 -15.59 -5.72 8.99
N SER A 243 -16.30 -6.37 8.08
CA SER A 243 -15.77 -7.45 7.24
C SER A 243 -14.52 -7.04 6.45
N SER A 244 -14.36 -5.76 6.13
CA SER A 244 -13.16 -5.23 5.46
C SER A 244 -11.90 -5.31 6.31
N GLN A 245 -12.03 -5.52 7.63
CA GLN A 245 -10.88 -5.62 8.53
C GLN A 245 -10.25 -7.02 8.51
N ILE A 246 -11.00 -8.05 8.15
CA ILE A 246 -10.51 -9.44 8.12
C ILE A 246 -9.28 -9.61 7.19
N PRO A 247 -9.27 -9.15 5.93
CA PRO A 247 -8.08 -9.24 5.08
C PRO A 247 -6.89 -8.46 5.61
N ILE A 248 -7.12 -7.37 6.36
CA ILE A 248 -6.06 -6.56 6.96
C ILE A 248 -5.42 -7.34 8.11
N LEU A 249 -6.22 -7.89 9.03
CA LEU A 249 -5.74 -8.73 10.14
C LEU A 249 -5.01 -9.98 9.64
N TRP A 250 -5.54 -10.61 8.58
CA TRP A 250 -4.85 -11.71 7.91
C TRP A 250 -3.47 -11.29 7.37
N ALA A 251 -3.34 -10.15 6.68
CA ALA A 251 -2.07 -9.69 6.17
C ALA A 251 -1.06 -9.40 7.30
N ILE A 252 -1.52 -8.82 8.42
CA ILE A 252 -0.69 -8.61 9.61
C ILE A 252 -0.20 -9.95 10.17
N SER A 253 -1.05 -10.97 10.26
CA SER A 253 -0.68 -12.29 10.78
C SER A 253 0.41 -12.98 9.94
N LYS A 254 0.58 -12.57 8.67
CA LYS A 254 1.64 -13.05 7.77
C LYS A 254 2.97 -12.33 7.95
N GLY A 255 3.11 -11.44 8.93
CA GLY A 255 4.35 -10.68 9.19
C GLY A 255 4.53 -9.48 8.26
N THR A 256 3.44 -8.90 7.73
CA THR A 256 3.50 -7.73 6.85
C THR A 256 2.96 -6.47 7.54
N ILE A 257 3.29 -5.32 6.96
CA ILE A 257 2.68 -4.02 7.28
C ILE A 257 1.70 -3.67 6.15
N PRO A 258 0.38 -3.81 6.35
CA PRO A 258 -0.61 -3.46 5.33
C PRO A 258 -0.63 -1.97 5.03
N ILE A 259 -0.75 -1.62 3.74
CA ILE A 259 -1.04 -0.25 3.29
C ILE A 259 -2.54 -0.16 3.04
N VAL A 260 -3.24 0.62 3.87
CA VAL A 260 -4.70 0.72 3.87
C VAL A 260 -5.14 2.12 3.50
N GLY A 261 -5.95 2.23 2.45
CA GLY A 261 -6.54 3.52 2.04
C GLY A 261 -7.74 3.88 2.92
N ILE A 262 -7.72 5.09 3.49
CA ILE A 262 -8.88 5.67 4.17
C ILE A 262 -9.42 6.85 3.37
N THR A 263 -10.74 7.05 3.35
CA THR A 263 -11.40 8.17 2.65
C THR A 263 -12.55 8.78 3.44
N LYS A 264 -12.70 8.37 4.71
CA LYS A 264 -13.69 8.86 5.68
C LYS A 264 -13.16 8.66 7.09
N PRO A 265 -13.55 9.49 8.07
CA PRO A 265 -13.20 9.30 9.48
C PRO A 265 -13.53 7.88 10.00
N SER A 266 -14.72 7.38 9.66
CA SER A 266 -15.17 6.04 10.09
C SER A 266 -14.28 4.88 9.60
N HIS A 267 -13.44 5.07 8.56
CA HIS A 267 -12.48 4.05 8.14
C HIS A 267 -11.31 3.96 9.14
N ALA A 268 -10.87 5.10 9.68
CA ALA A 268 -9.81 5.12 10.70
C ALA A 268 -10.31 4.54 12.02
N THR A 269 -11.54 4.89 12.44
CA THR A 269 -12.16 4.34 13.66
C THR A 269 -12.28 2.82 13.58
N LYS A 270 -12.88 2.29 12.52
CA LYS A 270 -13.00 0.84 12.29
C LYS A 270 -11.64 0.13 12.25
N LEU A 271 -10.64 0.77 11.62
CA LEU A 271 -9.29 0.21 11.57
C LEU A 271 -8.66 0.15 12.96
N ALA A 272 -8.89 1.16 13.81
CA ALA A 272 -8.41 1.17 15.19
C ALA A 272 -9.08 0.08 16.04
N GLU A 273 -10.41 -0.09 15.91
CA GLU A 273 -11.18 -1.15 16.57
C GLU A 273 -10.64 -2.53 16.19
N ALA A 274 -10.37 -2.76 14.90
CA ALA A 274 -9.85 -4.04 14.43
C ALA A 274 -8.45 -4.38 14.99
N MET A 275 -7.62 -3.37 15.30
CA MET A 275 -6.27 -3.62 15.86
C MET A 275 -6.28 -4.24 17.26
N GLU A 276 -7.42 -4.24 17.95
CA GLU A 276 -7.63 -4.91 19.24
C GLU A 276 -8.04 -6.38 19.07
N VAL A 277 -8.22 -6.85 17.83
CA VAL A 277 -8.68 -8.21 17.52
C VAL A 277 -7.54 -9.07 16.99
N SER A 278 -7.48 -10.31 17.45
CA SER A 278 -6.59 -11.35 16.90
C SER A 278 -7.43 -12.52 16.39
N LEU A 279 -7.24 -12.86 15.11
CA LEU A 279 -7.88 -14.04 14.51
C LEU A 279 -7.21 -15.31 15.04
N THR A 280 -7.99 -16.38 15.25
CA THR A 280 -7.43 -17.68 15.61
C THR A 280 -6.77 -18.34 14.41
N GLN A 281 -5.89 -19.33 14.65
CA GLN A 281 -5.22 -20.05 13.55
C GLN A 281 -6.25 -20.80 12.68
N GLU A 282 -7.32 -21.37 13.27
CA GLU A 282 -8.37 -22.05 12.54
C GLU A 282 -9.15 -21.09 11.62
N GLU A 283 -9.36 -19.84 12.04
CA GLU A 283 -9.99 -18.81 11.21
C GLU A 283 -9.07 -18.39 10.06
N LEU A 284 -7.78 -18.21 10.32
CA LEU A 284 -6.78 -17.91 9.28
C LEU A 284 -6.70 -19.04 8.24
N ASP A 285 -6.63 -20.30 8.69
CA ASP A 285 -6.58 -21.48 7.82
C ASP A 285 -7.87 -21.61 6.98
N LEU A 286 -9.03 -21.34 7.57
CA LEU A 286 -10.31 -21.36 6.87
C LEU A 286 -10.37 -20.30 5.76
N ILE A 287 -9.94 -19.07 6.06
CA ILE A 287 -9.89 -17.97 5.09
C ILE A 287 -8.93 -18.30 3.94
N GLU A 288 -7.75 -18.81 4.23
CA GLU A 288 -6.73 -19.16 3.23
C GLU A 288 -7.17 -20.34 2.34
N LYS A 289 -7.75 -21.36 2.94
CA LYS A 289 -8.33 -22.49 2.22
C LYS A 289 -9.39 -22.02 1.22
N GLU A 290 -10.29 -21.15 1.65
CA GLU A 290 -11.35 -20.65 0.78
C GLU A 290 -10.82 -19.68 -0.27
N ALA A 291 -9.86 -18.81 0.08
CA ALA A 291 -9.18 -17.94 -0.87
C ALA A 291 -8.50 -18.74 -1.99
N THR A 292 -7.82 -19.82 -1.64
CA THR A 292 -7.18 -20.74 -2.59
C THR A 292 -8.23 -21.45 -3.47
N ALA A 293 -9.37 -21.87 -2.90
CA ALA A 293 -10.45 -22.55 -3.61
C ALA A 293 -11.13 -21.64 -4.67
N THR A 294 -11.00 -20.32 -4.59
CA THR A 294 -11.49 -19.39 -5.63
C THR A 294 -10.80 -19.59 -6.98
N GLY A 295 -9.58 -20.14 -6.98
CA GLY A 295 -8.72 -20.27 -8.17
C GLY A 295 -8.35 -18.91 -8.79
N ILE A 296 -8.47 -17.81 -8.05
CA ILE A 296 -8.06 -16.49 -8.50
C ILE A 296 -6.63 -16.22 -8.07
N ARG A 297 -5.79 -15.83 -9.03
CA ARG A 297 -4.50 -15.21 -8.78
C ARG A 297 -4.58 -13.79 -9.32
N GLN A 298 -4.81 -12.83 -8.43
CA GLN A 298 -4.94 -11.43 -8.82
C GLN A 298 -3.57 -10.86 -9.15
N GLN A 299 -3.49 -10.13 -10.27
CA GLN A 299 -2.28 -9.43 -10.69
C GLN A 299 -2.64 -8.00 -11.11
N GLY A 300 -1.86 -7.02 -10.68
CA GLY A 300 -1.98 -5.65 -11.11
C GLY A 300 -1.43 -5.47 -12.54
N THR A 301 -2.01 -4.57 -13.31
CA THR A 301 -1.54 -4.25 -14.68
C THR A 301 -0.15 -3.59 -14.69
N TRP A 302 0.32 -3.14 -13.54
CA TRP A 302 1.63 -2.52 -13.31
C TRP A 302 2.69 -3.49 -12.79
N GLU A 303 2.31 -4.72 -12.42
CA GLU A 303 3.27 -5.72 -11.96
C GLU A 303 4.08 -6.29 -13.14
N PRO A 304 5.38 -6.59 -12.96
CA PRO A 304 6.17 -7.30 -13.95
C PRO A 304 5.53 -8.65 -14.26
N GLN A 305 5.44 -8.98 -15.56
CA GLN A 305 4.98 -10.29 -16.02
C GLN A 305 6.08 -11.33 -15.88
#